data_4212aa1bf1c37e1d24e95972f4d39bb2
#
_entry.id   4212aa1bf1c37e1d24e95972f4d39bb2
#
_cell.length_a   1.000
_cell.length_b   1.000
_cell.length_c   1.000
_cell.angle_alpha   90.00
_cell.angle_beta   90.00
_cell.angle_gamma   90.00
#
_symmetry.space_group_name_H-M   'P 1'
#
loop_
_entity.id
_entity.type
_entity.pdbx_description
1 polymer ?
#
loop_
_entity_poly.entity_id
_entity_poly.type
_entity_poly.pdbx_seq_one_letter_code
_entity_poly.pdbx_strand_id
1 'polypeptide(L)'
;KSALLLGPTYSEYERELSLCGGKLSYYTLSAAKDFQLDVSDFCRTLDDTIDLLIICNPNNPTSSAISVSDLKAIVQTCQKLNIFVMIDETYIEFVSLIPAFSAVCLVPDYDNLMVLRGVSKFFAAPGLRLGYGMTSNVHFRNILKGHQNPWSLNSVGAFAGELFLQDTDYIQKTRQLI
;
A
#
# COMPACT_ATOMS: atom_id res chain seq x y z
N LYS A 1 8.19 16.02 9.42
CA LYS A 1 7.15 15.32 8.67
C LYS A 1 6.39 14.41 9.61
N SER A 2 5.06 14.33 9.45
CA SER A 2 4.18 13.51 10.27
C SER A 2 3.49 12.44 9.41
N ALA A 3 3.36 11.23 9.97
CA ALA A 3 2.69 10.13 9.31
C ALA A 3 1.57 9.56 10.19
N LEU A 4 0.47 9.16 9.56
CA LEU A 4 -0.64 8.45 10.18
C LEU A 4 -0.69 7.02 9.66
N LEU A 5 -0.83 6.06 10.56
CA LEU A 5 -1.04 4.65 10.25
C LEU A 5 -2.43 4.19 10.69
N LEU A 6 -3.05 3.28 9.93
CA LEU A 6 -4.20 2.52 10.40
C LEU A 6 -3.71 1.31 11.21
N GLY A 7 -3.87 1.36 12.52
CA GLY A 7 -3.42 0.29 13.42
C GLY A 7 -4.56 -0.62 13.91
N PRO A 8 -4.25 -1.88 14.27
CA PRO A 8 -2.93 -2.52 14.16
C PRO A 8 -2.54 -2.83 12.73
N THR A 9 -1.25 -2.67 12.39
CA THR A 9 -0.74 -2.92 11.05
C THR A 9 0.73 -3.43 11.11
N TYR A 10 1.36 -3.61 9.95
CA TYR A 10 2.71 -4.15 9.85
C TYR A 10 3.74 -3.21 10.48
N SER A 11 4.55 -3.73 11.39
CA SER A 11 5.45 -2.95 12.27
C SER A 11 6.59 -2.23 11.53
N GLU A 12 6.98 -2.69 10.33
CA GLU A 12 8.07 -2.05 9.60
C GLU A 12 7.74 -0.64 9.12
N TYR A 13 6.46 -0.29 8.96
CA TYR A 13 6.10 1.10 8.64
C TYR A 13 6.53 2.05 9.78
N GLU A 14 6.20 1.69 11.03
CA GLU A 14 6.64 2.45 12.20
C GLU A 14 8.16 2.52 12.30
N ARG A 15 8.81 1.35 12.14
CA ARG A 15 10.27 1.25 12.22
C ARG A 15 10.95 2.18 11.20
N GLU A 16 10.57 2.12 9.94
CA GLU A 16 11.20 2.91 8.87
C GLU A 16 10.92 4.41 9.02
N LEU A 17 9.68 4.77 9.41
CA LEU A 17 9.34 6.17 9.69
C LEU A 17 10.15 6.74 10.86
N SER A 18 10.33 5.96 11.92
CA SER A 18 11.14 6.35 13.09
C SER A 18 12.60 6.54 12.72
N LEU A 19 13.18 5.66 11.89
CA LEU A 19 14.55 5.79 11.40
C LEU A 19 14.75 7.06 10.56
N CYS A 20 13.70 7.51 9.85
CA CYS A 20 13.71 8.76 9.09
C CYS A 20 13.44 10.02 9.96
N GLY A 21 13.26 9.86 11.27
CA GLY A 21 12.93 10.96 12.19
C GLY A 21 11.52 11.53 12.00
N GLY A 22 10.61 10.76 11.42
CA GLY A 22 9.21 11.13 11.24
C GLY A 22 8.44 11.07 12.57
N LYS A 23 7.47 11.98 12.73
CA LYS A 23 6.47 11.89 13.81
C LYS A 23 5.40 10.89 13.39
N LEU A 24 5.03 9.97 14.29
CA LEU A 24 4.08 8.93 14.00
C LEU A 24 2.84 9.05 14.88
N SER A 25 1.68 8.83 14.29
CA SER A 25 0.40 8.69 14.97
C SER A 25 -0.38 7.50 14.41
N TYR A 26 -1.36 7.02 15.18
CA TYR A 26 -2.21 5.90 14.80
C TYR A 26 -3.68 6.27 14.88
N TYR A 27 -4.43 5.86 13.85
CA TYR A 27 -5.87 5.65 13.99
C TYR A 27 -6.07 4.17 14.32
N THR A 28 -6.50 3.88 15.56
CA THR A 28 -6.60 2.51 16.05
C THR A 28 -7.95 1.89 15.74
N LEU A 29 -7.95 0.83 14.95
CA LEU A 29 -9.13 0.03 14.66
C LEU A 29 -9.52 -0.82 15.86
N SER A 30 -10.83 -0.94 16.12
CA SER A 30 -11.35 -1.64 17.29
C SER A 30 -11.54 -3.14 17.02
N ALA A 31 -11.00 -3.99 17.89
CA ALA A 31 -11.28 -5.43 17.89
C ALA A 31 -12.78 -5.74 18.09
N ALA A 32 -13.51 -4.92 18.83
CA ALA A 32 -14.95 -5.08 19.02
C ALA A 32 -15.77 -4.83 17.74
N LYS A 33 -15.16 -4.24 16.73
CA LYS A 33 -15.73 -4.02 15.38
C LYS A 33 -15.01 -4.87 14.32
N ASP A 34 -14.41 -5.98 14.70
CA ASP A 34 -13.63 -6.86 13.81
C ASP A 34 -12.60 -6.10 12.98
N PHE A 35 -11.99 -5.07 13.55
CA PHE A 35 -11.02 -4.18 12.88
C PHE A 35 -11.55 -3.55 11.58
N GLN A 36 -12.86 -3.43 11.43
CA GLN A 36 -13.45 -2.73 10.28
C GLN A 36 -13.30 -1.22 10.43
N LEU A 37 -12.97 -0.56 9.33
CA LEU A 37 -12.82 0.88 9.27
C LEU A 37 -14.16 1.56 9.03
N ASP A 38 -14.56 2.47 9.92
CA ASP A 38 -15.58 3.47 9.62
C ASP A 38 -14.94 4.62 8.84
N VAL A 39 -15.09 4.59 7.52
CA VAL A 39 -14.45 5.55 6.62
C VAL A 39 -14.92 6.97 6.87
N SER A 40 -16.21 7.15 7.17
CA SER A 40 -16.77 8.47 7.45
C SER A 40 -16.19 9.08 8.71
N ASP A 41 -16.05 8.26 9.76
CA ASP A 41 -15.42 8.67 11.01
C ASP A 41 -13.93 8.96 10.80
N PHE A 42 -13.23 8.06 10.14
CA PHE A 42 -11.81 8.20 9.83
C PHE A 42 -11.52 9.49 9.06
N CYS A 43 -12.27 9.77 7.99
CA CYS A 43 -12.05 10.98 7.19
C CYS A 43 -12.25 12.27 7.99
N ARG A 44 -13.09 12.26 9.05
CA ARG A 44 -13.26 13.42 9.95
C ARG A 44 -12.07 13.65 10.88
N THR A 45 -11.25 12.63 11.12
CA THR A 45 -10.06 12.74 11.97
C THR A 45 -8.82 13.23 11.23
N LEU A 46 -8.86 13.27 9.89
CA LEU A 46 -7.76 13.76 9.08
C LEU A 46 -7.67 15.28 9.14
N ASP A 47 -6.45 15.80 9.26
CA ASP A 47 -6.16 17.23 9.24
C ASP A 47 -4.86 17.55 8.47
N ASP A 48 -4.59 18.81 8.23
CA ASP A 48 -3.45 19.31 7.46
C ASP A 48 -2.10 19.21 8.17
N THR A 49 -2.06 18.70 9.40
CA THR A 49 -0.81 18.40 10.13
C THR A 49 -0.19 17.05 9.70
N ILE A 50 -0.95 16.23 8.97
CA ILE A 50 -0.52 14.93 8.46
C ILE A 50 0.11 15.12 7.09
N ASP A 51 1.36 14.71 6.91
CA ASP A 51 2.04 14.73 5.60
C ASP A 51 1.82 13.42 4.80
N LEU A 52 1.70 12.29 5.51
CA LEU A 52 1.66 10.95 4.91
C LEU A 52 0.64 10.07 5.63
N LEU A 53 -0.24 9.44 4.86
CA LEU A 53 -1.10 8.35 5.32
C LEU A 53 -0.61 7.03 4.73
N ILE A 54 -0.39 6.01 5.58
CA ILE A 54 -0.04 4.66 5.13
C ILE A 54 -1.17 3.69 5.45
N ILE A 55 -1.62 2.97 4.44
CA ILE A 55 -2.66 1.95 4.52
C ILE A 55 -2.11 0.63 3.98
N CYS A 56 -2.20 -0.45 4.76
CA CYS A 56 -1.99 -1.82 4.28
C CYS A 56 -3.34 -2.38 3.84
N ASN A 57 -3.48 -2.79 2.58
CA ASN A 57 -4.76 -3.26 2.04
C ASN A 57 -4.60 -4.42 1.05
N PRO A 58 -4.97 -5.67 1.39
CA PRO A 58 -5.48 -6.12 2.69
C PRO A 58 -4.50 -5.96 3.84
N ASN A 59 -5.02 -5.72 5.04
CA ASN A 59 -4.20 -5.41 6.20
C ASN A 59 -3.56 -6.65 6.84
N ASN A 60 -2.32 -6.52 7.24
CA ASN A 60 -1.62 -7.46 8.10
C ASN A 60 -1.47 -6.80 9.50
N PRO A 61 -2.03 -7.39 10.62
CA PRO A 61 -2.42 -8.79 10.76
C PRO A 61 -3.93 -9.07 10.66
N THR A 62 -4.79 -8.07 10.48
CA THR A 62 -6.25 -8.21 10.67
C THR A 62 -6.97 -8.91 9.51
N SER A 63 -6.32 -9.09 8.37
CA SER A 63 -6.90 -9.61 7.12
C SER A 63 -8.09 -8.80 6.58
N SER A 64 -8.41 -7.67 7.21
CA SER A 64 -9.46 -6.76 6.74
C SER A 64 -9.05 -6.08 5.43
N ALA A 65 -10.03 -5.85 4.54
CA ALA A 65 -9.80 -5.15 3.30
C ALA A 65 -10.78 -3.98 3.14
N ILE A 66 -10.26 -2.84 2.71
CA ILE A 66 -11.02 -1.63 2.44
C ILE A 66 -11.43 -1.65 0.97
N SER A 67 -12.70 -1.39 0.68
CA SER A 67 -13.20 -1.35 -0.70
C SER A 67 -12.59 -0.22 -1.52
N VAL A 68 -12.54 -0.37 -2.86
CA VAL A 68 -12.04 0.68 -3.75
C VAL A 68 -12.85 1.98 -3.65
N SER A 69 -14.16 1.89 -3.38
CA SER A 69 -15.02 3.07 -3.16
C SER A 69 -14.63 3.82 -1.89
N ASP A 70 -14.32 3.11 -0.83
CA ASP A 70 -13.88 3.66 0.45
C ASP A 70 -12.46 4.24 0.35
N LEU A 71 -11.54 3.51 -0.31
CA LEU A 71 -10.20 4.02 -0.61
C LEU A 71 -10.27 5.32 -1.42
N LYS A 72 -11.18 5.41 -2.40
CA LYS A 72 -11.40 6.63 -3.17
C LYS A 72 -11.83 7.80 -2.27
N ALA A 73 -12.77 7.59 -1.36
CA ALA A 73 -13.22 8.63 -0.43
C ALA A 73 -12.07 9.13 0.48
N ILE A 74 -11.24 8.21 0.97
CA ILE A 74 -10.04 8.53 1.78
C ILE A 74 -9.05 9.35 0.95
N VAL A 75 -8.67 8.88 -0.25
CA VAL A 75 -7.70 9.55 -1.13
C VAL A 75 -8.17 10.96 -1.52
N GLN A 76 -9.48 11.13 -1.80
CA GLN A 76 -10.07 12.44 -2.09
C GLN A 76 -10.00 13.40 -0.89
N THR A 77 -10.27 12.90 0.30
CA THR A 77 -10.15 13.70 1.53
C THR A 77 -8.70 14.10 1.77
N CYS A 78 -7.78 13.17 1.62
CA CYS A 78 -6.34 13.42 1.73
C CYS A 78 -5.85 14.45 0.68
N GLN A 79 -6.35 14.39 -0.56
CA GLN A 79 -6.00 15.34 -1.61
C GLN A 79 -6.36 16.79 -1.21
N LYS A 80 -7.55 16.98 -0.64
CA LYS A 80 -8.00 18.31 -0.17
C LYS A 80 -7.14 18.87 0.97
N LEU A 81 -6.53 17.99 1.76
CA LEU A 81 -5.69 18.31 2.91
C LEU A 81 -4.18 18.28 2.58
N ASN A 82 -3.81 18.05 1.31
CA ASN A 82 -2.44 17.87 0.84
C ASN A 82 -1.67 16.72 1.52
N ILE A 83 -2.40 15.68 1.93
CA ILE A 83 -1.83 14.45 2.49
C ILE A 83 -1.46 13.50 1.35
N PHE A 84 -0.22 13.01 1.34
CA PHE A 84 0.19 11.93 0.43
C PHE A 84 -0.26 10.58 0.97
N VAL A 85 -0.81 9.72 0.12
CA VAL A 85 -1.33 8.40 0.51
C VAL A 85 -0.46 7.30 -0.09
N MET A 86 0.05 6.40 0.75
CA MET A 86 0.72 5.17 0.35
C MET A 86 -0.15 3.98 0.72
N ILE A 87 -0.55 3.20 -0.28
CA ILE A 87 -1.34 1.98 -0.08
C ILE A 87 -0.45 0.77 -0.41
N ASP A 88 -0.19 -0.05 0.60
CA ASP A 88 0.56 -1.29 0.44
C ASP A 88 -0.40 -2.44 0.12
N GLU A 89 -0.34 -2.90 -1.12
CA GLU A 89 -1.13 -4.00 -1.65
C GLU A 89 -0.32 -5.31 -1.75
N THR A 90 0.66 -5.52 -0.87
CA THR A 90 1.49 -6.75 -0.86
C THR A 90 0.67 -8.04 -0.77
N TYR A 91 -0.56 -7.96 -0.24
CA TYR A 91 -1.46 -9.11 -0.09
C TYR A 91 -2.66 -9.10 -1.04
N ILE A 92 -2.70 -8.20 -2.01
CA ILE A 92 -3.90 -8.03 -2.87
C ILE A 92 -4.18 -9.25 -3.76
N GLU A 93 -3.16 -9.99 -4.17
CA GLU A 93 -3.33 -11.18 -5.00
C GLU A 93 -4.10 -12.31 -4.28
N PHE A 94 -4.16 -12.29 -2.94
CA PHE A 94 -4.94 -13.24 -2.13
C PHE A 94 -6.45 -12.93 -2.12
N VAL A 95 -6.86 -11.76 -2.61
CA VAL A 95 -8.28 -11.38 -2.68
C VAL A 95 -8.91 -11.99 -3.93
N SER A 96 -10.09 -12.60 -3.78
CA SER A 96 -10.81 -13.25 -4.90
C SER A 96 -11.26 -12.24 -5.96
N LEU A 97 -11.65 -11.02 -5.56
CA LEU A 97 -12.13 -9.95 -6.46
C LEU A 97 -11.23 -8.71 -6.35
N ILE A 98 -10.02 -8.79 -6.90
CA ILE A 98 -9.03 -7.71 -6.86
C ILE A 98 -9.61 -6.33 -7.26
N PRO A 99 -10.39 -6.19 -8.36
CA PRO A 99 -10.89 -4.86 -8.76
C PRO A 99 -11.80 -4.18 -7.73
N ALA A 100 -12.37 -4.94 -6.79
CA ALA A 100 -13.21 -4.35 -5.73
C ALA A 100 -12.39 -3.74 -4.57
N PHE A 101 -11.10 -4.09 -4.46
CA PHE A 101 -10.27 -3.72 -3.31
C PHE A 101 -8.94 -3.05 -3.68
N SER A 102 -8.52 -3.10 -4.95
CA SER A 102 -7.26 -2.50 -5.40
C SER A 102 -7.42 -1.02 -5.72
N ALA A 103 -6.54 -0.20 -5.17
CA ALA A 103 -6.45 1.23 -5.46
C ALA A 103 -5.73 1.56 -6.78
N VAL A 104 -5.22 0.57 -7.52
CA VAL A 104 -4.47 0.80 -8.77
C VAL A 104 -5.31 1.58 -9.79
N CYS A 105 -6.62 1.33 -9.86
CA CYS A 105 -7.52 2.05 -10.75
C CYS A 105 -7.66 3.54 -10.41
N LEU A 106 -7.31 3.97 -9.20
CA LEU A 106 -7.34 5.37 -8.76
C LEU A 106 -6.06 6.13 -9.13
N VAL A 107 -4.96 5.43 -9.39
CA VAL A 107 -3.64 6.05 -9.64
C VAL A 107 -3.65 7.08 -10.78
N PRO A 108 -4.36 6.89 -11.90
CA PRO A 108 -4.38 7.89 -12.96
C PRO A 108 -5.01 9.23 -12.56
N ASP A 109 -5.96 9.21 -11.63
CA ASP A 109 -6.78 10.37 -11.25
C ASP A 109 -6.25 11.12 -10.02
N TYR A 110 -5.34 10.51 -9.24
CA TYR A 110 -4.87 11.04 -7.95
C TYR A 110 -3.34 11.07 -7.86
N ASP A 111 -2.75 12.23 -8.00
CA ASP A 111 -1.31 12.44 -7.91
C ASP A 111 -0.76 12.42 -6.46
N ASN A 112 -1.65 12.47 -5.47
CA ASN A 112 -1.32 12.26 -4.06
C ASN A 112 -1.34 10.77 -3.65
N LEU A 113 -1.40 9.83 -4.60
CA LEU A 113 -1.47 8.40 -4.35
C LEU A 113 -0.25 7.65 -4.90
N MET A 114 0.25 6.71 -4.09
CA MET A 114 1.17 5.65 -4.50
C MET A 114 0.67 4.30 -4.02
N VAL A 115 0.59 3.33 -4.92
CA VAL A 115 0.27 1.94 -4.60
C VAL A 115 1.53 1.10 -4.70
N LEU A 116 1.81 0.31 -3.67
CA LEU A 116 2.96 -0.62 -3.62
C LEU A 116 2.49 -2.06 -3.78
N ARG A 117 3.26 -2.86 -4.51
CA ARG A 117 3.10 -4.31 -4.63
C ARG A 117 4.44 -5.02 -4.63
N GLY A 118 4.43 -6.32 -4.41
CA GLY A 118 5.65 -7.12 -4.42
C GLY A 118 5.39 -8.60 -4.67
N VAL A 119 6.44 -9.31 -5.04
CA VAL A 119 6.38 -10.76 -5.35
C VAL A 119 6.68 -11.65 -4.13
N SER A 120 6.94 -11.05 -2.98
CA SER A 120 7.47 -11.76 -1.82
C SER A 120 6.48 -12.69 -1.13
N LYS A 121 5.18 -12.44 -1.24
CA LYS A 121 4.12 -13.18 -0.52
C LYS A 121 3.42 -14.15 -1.45
N PHE A 122 2.58 -13.67 -2.34
CA PHE A 122 1.78 -14.53 -3.22
C PHE A 122 2.64 -15.45 -4.09
N PHE A 123 3.75 -14.96 -4.63
CA PHE A 123 4.67 -15.76 -5.45
C PHE A 123 5.74 -16.49 -4.63
N ALA A 124 5.62 -16.51 -3.30
CA ALA A 124 6.54 -17.20 -2.37
C ALA A 124 8.03 -16.90 -2.63
N ALA A 125 8.36 -15.70 -3.10
CA ALA A 125 9.70 -15.29 -3.50
C ALA A 125 10.30 -14.14 -2.66
N PRO A 126 10.31 -14.22 -1.29
CA PRO A 126 10.80 -13.14 -0.45
C PRO A 126 12.30 -12.86 -0.65
N GLY A 127 13.07 -13.88 -1.02
CA GLY A 127 14.52 -13.77 -1.24
C GLY A 127 14.90 -12.94 -2.47
N LEU A 128 14.01 -12.75 -3.43
CA LEU A 128 14.27 -11.92 -4.62
C LEU A 128 14.32 -10.42 -4.33
N ARG A 129 13.77 -9.99 -3.18
CA ARG A 129 13.76 -8.58 -2.78
C ARG A 129 13.19 -7.65 -3.86
N LEU A 130 12.10 -8.07 -4.51
CA LEU A 130 11.45 -7.33 -5.59
C LEU A 130 10.09 -6.80 -5.15
N GLY A 131 9.92 -5.50 -5.32
CA GLY A 131 8.66 -4.78 -5.21
C GLY A 131 8.60 -3.67 -6.25
N TYR A 132 7.42 -3.15 -6.48
CA TYR A 132 7.19 -2.04 -7.41
C TYR A 132 6.11 -1.11 -6.89
N GLY A 133 6.20 0.16 -7.30
CA GLY A 133 5.24 1.18 -6.94
C GLY A 133 4.63 1.83 -8.18
N MET A 134 3.36 2.22 -8.08
CA MET A 134 2.60 2.89 -9.13
C MET A 134 2.09 4.23 -8.61
N THR A 135 2.42 5.30 -9.32
CA THR A 135 1.94 6.66 -9.04
C THR A 135 1.89 7.48 -10.32
N SER A 136 0.90 8.35 -10.45
CA SER A 136 0.83 9.36 -11.51
C SER A 136 1.67 10.60 -11.20
N ASN A 137 2.13 10.77 -9.96
CA ASN A 137 2.93 11.93 -9.54
C ASN A 137 4.34 11.89 -10.14
N VAL A 138 4.50 12.59 -11.25
CA VAL A 138 5.78 12.65 -11.99
C VAL A 138 6.89 13.30 -11.13
N HIS A 139 6.56 14.33 -10.35
CA HIS A 139 7.52 15.02 -9.49
C HIS A 139 8.05 14.06 -8.41
N PHE A 140 7.16 13.40 -7.68
CA PHE A 140 7.53 12.43 -6.66
C PHE A 140 8.35 11.25 -7.24
N ARG A 141 7.93 10.73 -8.40
CA ARG A 141 8.67 9.67 -9.10
C ARG A 141 10.10 10.09 -9.47
N ASN A 142 10.29 11.34 -9.90
CA ASN A 142 11.61 11.86 -10.25
C ASN A 142 12.49 12.02 -9.00
N ILE A 143 11.93 12.46 -7.88
CA ILE A 143 12.63 12.51 -6.59
C ILE A 143 13.08 11.10 -6.18
N LEU A 144 12.19 10.11 -6.21
CA LEU A 144 12.55 8.72 -5.89
C LEU A 144 13.67 8.19 -6.77
N LYS A 145 13.60 8.42 -8.08
CA LYS A 145 14.67 8.01 -9.02
C LYS A 145 16.01 8.67 -8.68
N GLY A 146 16.01 9.94 -8.28
CA GLY A 146 17.23 10.66 -7.91
C GLY A 146 17.89 10.15 -6.62
N HIS A 147 17.10 9.55 -5.72
CA HIS A 147 17.58 8.97 -4.45
C HIS A 147 17.84 7.46 -4.55
N GLN A 148 17.39 6.81 -5.62
CA GLN A 148 17.56 5.38 -5.80
C GLN A 148 19.02 5.05 -6.13
N ASN A 149 19.58 4.11 -5.36
CA ASN A 149 20.89 3.57 -5.71
C ASN A 149 20.80 2.83 -7.05
N PRO A 150 21.68 3.14 -8.05
CA PRO A 150 21.68 2.46 -9.35
C PRO A 150 21.77 0.93 -9.28
N TRP A 151 22.31 0.40 -8.20
CA TRP A 151 22.51 -1.04 -7.97
C TRP A 151 21.44 -1.68 -7.10
N SER A 152 20.37 -0.96 -6.74
CA SER A 152 19.33 -1.46 -5.81
C SER A 152 18.47 -2.57 -6.40
N LEU A 153 18.28 -2.59 -7.72
CA LEU A 153 17.48 -3.60 -8.40
C LEU A 153 18.40 -4.71 -8.95
N ASN A 154 18.25 -5.93 -8.43
CA ASN A 154 18.95 -7.07 -8.97
C ASN A 154 18.28 -7.60 -10.25
N SER A 155 19.08 -7.92 -11.27
CA SER A 155 18.59 -8.34 -12.59
C SER A 155 17.85 -9.69 -12.55
N VAL A 156 18.25 -10.61 -11.68
CA VAL A 156 17.59 -11.91 -11.50
C VAL A 156 16.19 -11.71 -10.93
N GLY A 157 16.05 -10.84 -9.91
CA GLY A 157 14.77 -10.50 -9.32
C GLY A 157 13.83 -9.83 -10.32
N ALA A 158 14.34 -8.89 -11.12
CA ALA A 158 13.56 -8.21 -12.16
C ALA A 158 13.04 -9.19 -13.22
N PHE A 159 13.90 -10.04 -13.74
CA PHE A 159 13.55 -11.07 -14.73
C PHE A 159 12.54 -12.10 -14.18
N ALA A 160 12.79 -12.62 -12.96
CA ALA A 160 11.88 -13.55 -12.32
C ALA A 160 10.51 -12.93 -12.03
N GLY A 161 10.49 -11.67 -11.60
CA GLY A 161 9.24 -10.94 -11.34
C GLY A 161 8.38 -10.76 -12.60
N GLU A 162 8.99 -10.50 -13.74
CA GLU A 162 8.28 -10.44 -15.02
C GLU A 162 7.62 -11.79 -15.37
N LEU A 163 8.35 -12.89 -15.19
CA LEU A 163 7.82 -14.24 -15.40
C LEU A 163 6.67 -14.57 -14.44
N PHE A 164 6.82 -14.26 -13.15
CA PHE A 164 5.79 -14.52 -12.14
C PHE A 164 4.48 -13.80 -12.43
N LEU A 165 4.54 -12.54 -12.84
CA LEU A 165 3.36 -11.74 -13.14
C LEU A 165 2.62 -12.23 -14.40
N GLN A 166 3.28 -13.00 -15.27
CA GLN A 166 2.72 -13.60 -16.47
C GLN A 166 2.27 -15.05 -16.27
N ASP A 167 2.66 -15.71 -15.17
CA ASP A 167 2.31 -17.12 -14.89
C ASP A 167 0.86 -17.24 -14.40
N THR A 168 -0.06 -17.21 -15.35
CA THR A 168 -1.50 -17.33 -15.09
C THR A 168 -1.86 -18.68 -14.46
N ASP A 169 -1.11 -19.73 -14.77
CA ASP A 169 -1.33 -21.08 -14.24
C ASP A 169 -1.03 -21.13 -12.73
N TYR A 170 0.11 -20.59 -12.32
CA TYR A 170 0.46 -20.45 -10.91
C TYR A 170 -0.57 -19.60 -10.17
N ILE A 171 -0.94 -18.45 -10.73
CA ILE A 171 -1.92 -17.54 -10.13
C ILE A 171 -3.26 -18.23 -9.88
N GLN A 172 -3.77 -18.97 -10.88
CA GLN A 172 -5.04 -19.69 -10.75
C GLN A 172 -4.96 -20.82 -9.72
N LYS A 173 -3.92 -21.66 -9.80
CA LYS A 173 -3.72 -22.78 -8.85
C LYS A 173 -3.57 -22.29 -7.41
N THR A 174 -2.79 -21.24 -7.21
CA THR A 174 -2.60 -20.66 -5.87
C THR A 174 -3.91 -20.13 -5.29
N ARG A 175 -4.72 -19.43 -6.09
CA ARG A 175 -6.04 -18.95 -5.67
C ARG A 175 -7.04 -20.05 -5.36
N GLN A 176 -6.89 -21.23 -5.94
CA GLN A 176 -7.74 -22.39 -5.64
C GLN A 176 -7.37 -23.07 -4.32
N LEU A 177 -6.14 -22.86 -3.83
CA LEU A 177 -5.64 -23.44 -2.58
C LEU A 177 -5.98 -22.57 -1.35
N ILE A 178 -6.34 -21.33 -1.54
CA ILE A 178 -6.64 -20.33 -0.50
C ILE A 178 -8.16 -20.21 -0.33
#